data_37f1c06612def1b83edd8950c5aaf036
#
_entry.id   37f1c06612def1b83edd8950c5aaf036
#
_cell.length_a   1.000
_cell.length_b   1.000
_cell.length_c   1.000
_cell.angle_alpha   90.00
_cell.angle_beta   90.00
_cell.angle_gamma   90.00
#
_symmetry.space_group_name_H-M   'P 1'
#
loop_
_entity.id
_entity.type
_entity.pdbx_description
1 polymer ?
#
loop_
_entity_poly.entity_id
_entity_poly.type
_entity_poly.pdbx_seq_one_letter_code
_entity_poly.pdbx_strand_id
1 'polypeptide(L)'
;MAKSFTAQVDQMIANSKEAMLAVVQGSIRDMTNDMQTPVAKGGRMRVDTGFLRASARASLDGMPSGRSKKNAAEEAATGKRTGQFDTFDGQAVNAVLLDMKLGDTFSFGWVAEYALTRERYDGFRDTALQNFQQYVNTNADKIRGR
;
A
#
# COMPACT_ATOMS: atom_id res chain seq x y z
N MET A 1 39.64 15.90 9.52
CA MET A 1 40.35 14.62 9.60
C MET A 1 39.77 13.62 8.60
N ALA A 2 40.63 12.89 7.93
CA ALA A 2 40.19 11.85 7.01
C ALA A 2 39.60 10.68 7.80
N LYS A 3 38.48 10.16 7.33
CA LYS A 3 37.89 8.93 7.90
C LYS A 3 38.76 7.72 7.57
N SER A 4 38.86 6.77 8.47
CA SER A 4 39.50 5.49 8.19
C SER A 4 38.81 4.75 7.05
N PHE A 5 39.50 3.82 6.41
CA PHE A 5 38.90 2.96 5.36
C PHE A 5 37.67 2.21 5.88
N THR A 6 37.77 1.64 7.08
CA THR A 6 36.65 0.95 7.72
C THR A 6 35.44 1.89 7.90
N ALA A 7 35.66 3.11 8.37
CA ALA A 7 34.59 4.08 8.55
C ALA A 7 33.96 4.48 7.20
N GLN A 8 34.75 4.59 6.14
CA GLN A 8 34.24 4.86 4.80
C GLN A 8 33.38 3.71 4.26
N VAL A 9 33.83 2.48 4.43
CA VAL A 9 33.06 1.27 4.04
C VAL A 9 31.75 1.19 4.82
N ASP A 10 31.78 1.41 6.12
CA ASP A 10 30.58 1.39 6.97
C ASP A 10 29.58 2.48 6.51
N GLN A 11 30.06 3.65 6.15
CA GLN A 11 29.21 4.73 5.63
C GLN A 11 28.57 4.35 4.29
N MET A 12 29.32 3.74 3.39
CA MET A 12 28.79 3.24 2.11
C MET A 12 27.70 2.20 2.30
N ILE A 13 27.91 1.27 3.21
CA ILE A 13 26.92 0.23 3.55
C ILE A 13 25.65 0.89 4.10
N ALA A 14 25.78 1.83 5.03
CA ALA A 14 24.65 2.53 5.63
C ALA A 14 23.85 3.30 4.56
N ASN A 15 24.53 4.02 3.67
CA ASN A 15 23.89 4.77 2.58
C ASN A 15 23.17 3.84 1.61
N SER A 16 23.75 2.67 1.30
CA SER A 16 23.13 1.68 0.41
C SER A 16 21.87 1.09 1.03
N LYS A 17 21.88 0.77 2.32
CA LYS A 17 20.71 0.28 3.04
C LYS A 17 19.60 1.32 3.09
N GLU A 18 19.93 2.58 3.33
CA GLU A 18 18.97 3.68 3.34
C GLU A 18 18.31 3.85 1.96
N ALA A 19 19.09 3.80 0.89
CA ALA A 19 18.59 3.87 -0.47
C ALA A 19 17.68 2.69 -0.82
N MET A 20 18.06 1.48 -0.44
CA MET A 20 17.24 0.28 -0.64
C MET A 20 15.91 0.39 0.10
N LEU A 21 15.93 0.84 1.34
CA LEU A 21 14.72 1.02 2.14
C LEU A 21 13.79 2.05 1.50
N ALA A 22 14.34 3.17 1.02
CA ALA A 22 13.56 4.20 0.33
C ALA A 22 12.88 3.67 -0.93
N VAL A 23 13.57 2.83 -1.72
CA VAL A 23 13.00 2.19 -2.91
C VAL A 23 11.85 1.25 -2.51
N VAL A 24 12.04 0.41 -1.49
CA VAL A 24 11.01 -0.53 -1.03
C VAL A 24 9.79 0.22 -0.50
N GLN A 25 9.98 1.20 0.35
CA GLN A 25 8.88 2.00 0.90
C GLN A 25 8.09 2.72 -0.21
N GLY A 26 8.79 3.34 -1.15
CA GLY A 26 8.17 4.02 -2.28
C GLY A 26 7.39 3.06 -3.17
N SER A 27 7.95 1.88 -3.44
CA SER A 27 7.32 0.86 -4.28
C SER A 27 6.05 0.29 -3.64
N ILE A 28 6.09 0.01 -2.34
CA ILE A 28 4.91 -0.46 -1.59
C ILE A 28 3.83 0.63 -1.58
N ARG A 29 4.21 1.88 -1.35
CA ARG A 29 3.25 3.00 -1.37
C ARG A 29 2.56 3.12 -2.72
N ASP A 30 3.32 3.08 -3.81
CA ASP A 30 2.77 3.17 -5.16
C ASP A 30 1.84 1.99 -5.45
N MET A 31 2.25 0.78 -5.07
CA MET A 31 1.45 -0.43 -5.23
C MET A 31 0.13 -0.34 -4.47
N THR A 32 0.17 0.03 -3.19
CA THR A 32 -1.05 0.13 -2.37
C THR A 32 -1.98 1.24 -2.85
N ASN A 33 -1.43 2.35 -3.34
CA ASN A 33 -2.22 3.41 -3.97
C ASN A 33 -2.92 2.92 -5.23
N ASP A 34 -2.23 2.16 -6.08
CA ASP A 34 -2.85 1.56 -7.27
C ASP A 34 -3.95 0.59 -6.92
N MET A 35 -3.74 -0.27 -5.91
CA MET A 35 -4.77 -1.19 -5.42
C MET A 35 -6.05 -0.45 -5.00
N GLN A 36 -5.90 0.73 -4.43
CA GLN A 36 -6.99 1.54 -3.87
C GLN A 36 -7.56 2.55 -4.87
N THR A 37 -7.00 2.65 -6.08
CA THR A 37 -7.47 3.61 -7.07
C THR A 37 -8.82 3.18 -7.66
N PRO A 38 -9.87 4.01 -7.54
CA PRO A 38 -11.18 3.66 -8.08
C PRO A 38 -11.21 3.64 -9.62
N VAL A 39 -12.16 2.88 -10.17
CA VAL A 39 -12.40 2.84 -11.61
C VAL A 39 -12.63 4.24 -12.19
N ALA A 40 -13.34 5.09 -11.45
CA ALA A 40 -13.60 6.47 -11.88
C ALA A 40 -12.32 7.32 -12.03
N LYS A 41 -11.21 6.89 -11.42
CA LYS A 41 -9.91 7.57 -11.50
C LYS A 41 -8.87 6.75 -12.28
N GLY A 42 -9.32 5.82 -13.10
CA GLY A 42 -8.44 5.01 -13.93
C GLY A 42 -7.93 3.72 -13.30
N GLY A 43 -8.35 3.41 -12.09
CA GLY A 43 -8.00 2.17 -11.38
C GLY A 43 -8.94 1.01 -11.69
N ARG A 44 -8.91 0.00 -10.85
CA ARG A 44 -9.71 -1.21 -11.01
C ARG A 44 -10.72 -1.45 -9.90
N MET A 45 -10.57 -0.80 -8.75
CA MET A 45 -11.49 -1.00 -7.64
C MET A 45 -12.82 -0.31 -7.91
N ARG A 46 -13.90 -1.07 -7.96
CA ARG A 46 -15.23 -0.50 -8.06
C ARG A 46 -15.66 0.04 -6.70
N VAL A 47 -16.16 1.26 -6.71
CA VAL A 47 -16.66 1.93 -5.51
C VAL A 47 -18.18 2.06 -5.60
N ASP A 48 -18.88 1.39 -4.69
CA ASP A 48 -20.32 1.58 -4.48
C ASP A 48 -20.53 2.55 -3.30
N THR A 49 -20.43 2.05 -2.07
CA THR A 49 -20.49 2.90 -0.87
C THR A 49 -19.13 3.40 -0.42
N GLY A 50 -18.04 2.77 -0.89
CA GLY A 50 -16.66 3.02 -0.44
C GLY A 50 -16.24 2.17 0.76
N PHE A 51 -17.11 1.29 1.25
CA PHE A 51 -16.81 0.45 2.42
C PHE A 51 -15.60 -0.45 2.20
N LEU A 52 -15.49 -1.09 1.04
CA LEU A 52 -14.34 -1.92 0.71
C LEU A 52 -13.04 -1.11 0.79
N ARG A 53 -12.99 0.03 0.13
CA ARG A 53 -11.83 0.91 0.08
C ARG A 53 -11.45 1.41 1.49
N ALA A 54 -12.43 1.79 2.29
CA ALA A 54 -12.22 2.22 3.68
C ALA A 54 -11.81 1.08 4.61
N SER A 55 -12.03 -0.18 4.22
CA SER A 55 -11.66 -1.35 5.03
C SER A 55 -10.20 -1.76 4.91
N ALA A 56 -9.40 -1.06 4.10
CA ALA A 56 -7.98 -1.35 3.93
C ALA A 56 -7.20 -1.17 5.24
N ARG A 57 -6.26 -2.07 5.48
CA ARG A 57 -5.39 -2.04 6.66
C ARG A 57 -3.97 -2.40 6.27
N ALA A 58 -3.01 -1.72 6.90
CA ALA A 58 -1.59 -2.00 6.75
C ALA A 58 -0.98 -2.34 8.11
N SER A 59 0.00 -3.25 8.14
CA SER A 59 0.66 -3.66 9.37
C SER A 59 2.05 -4.21 9.11
N LEU A 60 2.95 -4.06 10.07
CA LEU A 60 4.24 -4.75 10.12
C LEU A 60 4.18 -6.00 11.04
N ASP A 61 3.09 -6.18 11.78
CA ASP A 61 2.91 -7.25 12.77
C ASP A 61 2.13 -8.46 12.24
N GLY A 62 1.99 -8.57 10.92
CA GLY A 62 1.26 -9.64 10.25
C GLY A 62 -0.01 -9.16 9.57
N MET A 63 -0.72 -10.08 8.93
CA MET A 63 -1.95 -9.73 8.22
C MET A 63 -3.01 -9.20 9.18
N PRO A 64 -3.68 -8.10 8.81
CA PRO A 64 -4.83 -7.64 9.57
C PRO A 64 -5.89 -8.74 9.67
N SER A 65 -6.38 -8.97 10.88
CA SER A 65 -7.33 -10.05 11.16
C SER A 65 -8.76 -9.52 11.33
N GLY A 66 -9.72 -10.43 11.20
CA GLY A 66 -11.11 -10.12 11.36
C GLY A 66 -11.83 -9.89 10.04
N ARG A 67 -13.15 -9.79 10.14
CA ARG A 67 -14.02 -9.48 9.02
C ARG A 67 -14.97 -8.37 9.43
N SER A 68 -14.98 -7.30 8.66
CA SER A 68 -15.97 -6.23 8.82
C SER A 68 -17.18 -6.52 7.96
N LYS A 69 -18.31 -6.75 8.60
CA LYS A 69 -19.60 -6.88 7.92
C LYS A 69 -20.16 -5.50 7.62
N LYS A 70 -20.99 -5.43 6.61
CA LYS A 70 -21.79 -4.24 6.37
C LYS A 70 -22.60 -3.91 7.63
N ASN A 71 -22.52 -2.67 8.04
CA ASN A 71 -23.39 -2.17 9.10
C ASN A 71 -24.73 -1.68 8.51
N ALA A 72 -25.72 -1.45 9.37
CA ALA A 72 -27.04 -1.02 8.94
C ALA A 72 -27.01 0.29 8.11
N ALA A 73 -26.10 1.20 8.45
CA ALA A 73 -25.96 2.45 7.70
C ALA A 73 -25.44 2.22 6.30
N GLU A 74 -24.48 1.31 6.12
CA GLU A 74 -23.97 0.96 4.80
C GLU A 74 -25.03 0.22 3.99
N GLU A 75 -25.73 -0.74 4.58
CA GLU A 75 -26.81 -1.45 3.91
C GLU A 75 -27.90 -0.51 3.43
N ALA A 76 -28.25 0.46 4.26
CA ALA A 76 -29.23 1.48 3.90
C ALA A 76 -28.73 2.41 2.78
N ALA A 77 -27.42 2.58 2.66
CA ALA A 77 -26.81 3.44 1.64
C ALA A 77 -26.52 2.72 0.33
N THR A 78 -26.45 1.37 0.33
CA THR A 78 -26.13 0.58 -0.87
C THR A 78 -27.08 0.94 -2.02
N GLY A 79 -26.51 1.28 -3.17
CA GLY A 79 -27.25 1.70 -4.34
C GLY A 79 -27.84 3.11 -4.26
N LYS A 80 -27.68 3.79 -3.14
CA LYS A 80 -28.22 5.15 -2.94
C LYS A 80 -27.15 6.24 -3.04
N ARG A 81 -25.94 5.95 -2.55
CA ARG A 81 -24.83 6.92 -2.53
C ARG A 81 -23.51 6.23 -2.78
N THR A 82 -22.92 6.49 -3.92
CA THR A 82 -21.56 6.07 -4.23
C THR A 82 -20.59 6.89 -3.38
N GLY A 83 -19.62 6.22 -2.79
CA GLY A 83 -18.53 6.86 -2.05
C GLY A 83 -18.86 7.31 -0.63
N GLN A 84 -19.97 6.85 -0.05
CA GLN A 84 -20.36 7.25 1.32
C GLN A 84 -19.29 6.94 2.37
N PHE A 85 -18.55 5.83 2.20
CA PHE A 85 -17.46 5.40 3.10
C PHE A 85 -16.08 5.57 2.47
N ASP A 86 -15.95 6.34 1.40
CA ASP A 86 -14.69 6.50 0.68
C ASP A 86 -13.72 7.40 1.46
N THR A 87 -13.25 6.86 2.58
CA THR A 87 -12.34 7.51 3.51
C THR A 87 -11.00 6.77 3.60
N PHE A 88 -10.49 6.31 2.45
CA PHE A 88 -9.17 5.69 2.46
C PHE A 88 -8.14 6.68 2.96
N ASP A 89 -7.48 6.30 4.05
CA ASP A 89 -6.44 7.10 4.67
C ASP A 89 -5.05 6.61 4.24
N GLY A 90 -4.52 7.19 3.19
CA GLY A 90 -3.15 6.93 2.74
C GLY A 90 -2.10 7.34 3.77
N GLN A 91 -2.43 8.24 4.68
CA GLN A 91 -1.52 8.65 5.77
C GLN A 91 -1.27 7.50 6.75
N ALA A 92 -2.27 6.68 7.02
CA ALA A 92 -2.11 5.51 7.88
C ALA A 92 -1.13 4.50 7.27
N VAL A 93 -1.20 4.26 5.95
CA VAL A 93 -0.25 3.41 5.23
C VAL A 93 1.16 4.02 5.28
N ASN A 94 1.28 5.32 5.04
CA ASN A 94 2.56 6.01 5.08
C ASN A 94 3.20 5.94 6.47
N ALA A 95 2.42 6.07 7.54
CA ALA A 95 2.93 5.93 8.90
C ALA A 95 3.54 4.56 9.16
N VAL A 96 2.87 3.49 8.71
CA VAL A 96 3.40 2.13 8.81
C VAL A 96 4.69 1.98 8.01
N LEU A 97 4.75 2.54 6.81
CA LEU A 97 5.95 2.48 5.96
C LEU A 97 7.13 3.23 6.57
N LEU A 98 6.90 4.35 7.24
CA LEU A 98 7.96 5.10 7.91
C LEU A 98 8.59 4.33 9.07
N ASP A 99 7.84 3.48 9.75
CA ASP A 99 8.34 2.62 10.82
C ASP A 99 9.03 1.34 10.28
N MET A 100 8.88 1.04 9.00
CA MET A 100 9.43 -0.14 8.37
C MET A 100 10.95 -0.08 8.28
N LYS A 101 11.60 -1.20 8.58
CA LYS A 101 13.05 -1.40 8.44
C LYS A 101 13.33 -2.54 7.46
N LEU A 102 14.55 -2.58 6.92
CA LEU A 102 14.96 -3.70 6.09
C LEU A 102 14.87 -5.01 6.90
N GLY A 103 14.27 -6.02 6.31
CA GLY A 103 13.99 -7.30 6.96
C GLY A 103 12.59 -7.42 7.53
N ASP A 104 11.85 -6.33 7.67
CA ASP A 104 10.45 -6.36 8.10
C ASP A 104 9.55 -6.93 7.00
N THR A 105 8.41 -7.45 7.41
CA THR A 105 7.34 -7.88 6.52
C THR A 105 6.21 -6.86 6.57
N PHE A 106 5.88 -6.29 5.42
CA PHE A 106 4.74 -5.40 5.27
C PHE A 106 3.53 -6.20 4.80
N SER A 107 2.40 -6.04 5.50
CA SER A 107 1.13 -6.67 5.15
C SER A 107 0.09 -5.60 4.85
N PHE A 108 -0.67 -5.82 3.79
CA PHE A 108 -1.76 -4.93 3.37
C PHE A 108 -2.94 -5.75 2.91
N GLY A 109 -4.14 -5.39 3.36
CA GLY A 109 -5.34 -6.12 2.99
C GLY A 109 -6.61 -5.37 3.35
N TRP A 110 -7.73 -6.00 3.06
CA TRP A 110 -9.06 -5.45 3.29
C TRP A 110 -9.82 -6.37 4.24
N VAL A 111 -10.45 -5.78 5.25
CA VAL A 111 -11.21 -6.53 6.26
C VAL A 111 -12.71 -6.64 5.91
N ALA A 112 -13.17 -6.02 4.82
CA ALA A 112 -14.53 -6.21 4.31
C ALA A 112 -14.76 -7.68 3.97
N GLU A 113 -15.88 -8.25 4.42
CA GLU A 113 -16.16 -9.69 4.25
C GLU A 113 -16.25 -10.11 2.78
N TYR A 114 -16.59 -9.20 1.88
CA TYR A 114 -16.73 -9.48 0.44
C TYR A 114 -15.48 -9.10 -0.38
N ALA A 115 -14.38 -8.74 0.27
CA ALA A 115 -13.17 -8.26 -0.42
C ALA A 115 -12.64 -9.27 -1.44
N LEU A 116 -12.58 -10.56 -1.07
CA LEU A 116 -12.10 -11.60 -1.97
C LEU A 116 -13.00 -11.77 -3.20
N THR A 117 -14.32 -11.68 -3.01
CA THR A 117 -15.28 -11.76 -4.11
C THR A 117 -15.05 -10.62 -5.10
N ARG A 118 -14.88 -9.39 -4.60
CA ARG A 118 -14.60 -8.23 -5.46
C ARG A 118 -13.28 -8.36 -6.19
N GLU A 119 -12.24 -8.87 -5.52
CA GLU A 119 -10.94 -9.09 -6.14
C GLU A 119 -11.03 -10.04 -7.35
N ARG A 120 -11.82 -11.09 -7.24
CA ARG A 120 -12.03 -12.05 -8.34
C ARG A 120 -12.62 -11.39 -9.58
N TYR A 121 -13.47 -10.37 -9.40
CA TYR A 121 -14.09 -9.66 -10.51
C TYR A 121 -13.26 -8.46 -10.99
N ASP A 122 -12.67 -7.73 -10.08
CA ASP A 122 -12.05 -6.43 -10.39
C ASP A 122 -10.53 -6.54 -10.60
N GLY A 123 -9.85 -7.44 -9.90
CA GLY A 123 -8.41 -7.67 -10.04
C GLY A 123 -7.55 -6.50 -9.53
N PHE A 124 -8.02 -5.72 -8.59
CA PHE A 124 -7.31 -4.54 -8.10
C PHE A 124 -6.01 -4.89 -7.38
N ARG A 125 -5.99 -5.99 -6.61
CA ARG A 125 -4.80 -6.48 -5.92
C ARG A 125 -3.82 -7.13 -6.89
N ASP A 126 -4.30 -8.12 -7.64
CA ASP A 126 -3.44 -8.95 -8.49
C ASP A 126 -2.78 -8.14 -9.59
N THR A 127 -3.50 -7.18 -10.18
CA THR A 127 -2.94 -6.31 -11.21
C THR A 127 -1.81 -5.44 -10.65
N ALA A 128 -1.99 -4.87 -9.46
CA ALA A 128 -0.93 -4.09 -8.82
C ALA A 128 0.28 -4.96 -8.46
N LEU A 129 0.06 -6.19 -7.97
CA LEU A 129 1.16 -7.13 -7.68
C LEU A 129 1.95 -7.48 -8.95
N GLN A 130 1.30 -7.70 -10.07
CA GLN A 130 1.97 -7.98 -11.35
C GLN A 130 2.84 -6.81 -11.81
N ASN A 131 2.49 -5.59 -11.44
CA ASN A 131 3.22 -4.39 -11.79
C ASN A 131 4.29 -4.00 -10.76
N PHE A 132 4.53 -4.81 -9.75
CA PHE A 132 5.45 -4.46 -8.65
C PHE A 132 6.86 -4.13 -9.13
N GLN A 133 7.39 -4.89 -10.10
CA GLN A 133 8.71 -4.63 -10.65
C GLN A 133 8.79 -3.23 -11.29
N GLN A 134 7.72 -2.76 -11.91
CA GLN A 134 7.66 -1.43 -12.49
C GLN A 134 7.73 -0.34 -11.42
N TYR A 135 7.05 -0.53 -10.29
CA TYR A 135 7.16 0.41 -9.15
C TYR A 135 8.58 0.45 -8.60
N VAL A 136 9.22 -0.72 -8.48
CA VAL A 136 10.62 -0.81 -8.03
C VAL A 136 11.53 -0.04 -8.98
N ASN A 137 11.40 -0.26 -10.28
CA ASN A 137 12.21 0.43 -11.29
C ASN A 137 12.01 1.94 -11.22
N THR A 138 10.78 2.40 -11.13
CA THR A 138 10.46 3.84 -11.04
C THR A 138 11.08 4.48 -9.80
N ASN A 139 10.96 3.82 -8.65
CA ASN A 139 11.51 4.34 -7.40
C ASN A 139 13.04 4.28 -7.37
N ALA A 140 13.64 3.24 -7.95
CA ALA A 140 15.09 3.15 -8.10
C ALA A 140 15.62 4.28 -8.98
N ASP A 141 14.95 4.60 -10.06
CA ASP A 141 15.34 5.70 -10.97
C ASP A 141 15.27 7.06 -10.27
N LYS A 142 14.27 7.28 -9.43
CA LYS A 142 14.18 8.50 -8.61
C LYS A 142 15.37 8.67 -7.68
N ILE A 143 15.85 7.60 -7.08
CA ILE A 143 17.01 7.61 -6.19
C ILE A 143 18.29 7.83 -6.99
N ARG A 144 18.45 7.19 -8.15
CA ARG A 144 19.62 7.34 -9.02
C ARG A 144 19.71 8.72 -9.67
N GLY A 145 18.58 9.33 -9.96
CA GLY A 145 18.52 10.65 -10.59
C GLY A 145 18.88 11.83 -9.66
N ARG A 146 19.27 11.54 -8.44
CA ARG A 146 19.66 12.55 -7.45
C ARG A 146 21.16 12.82 -7.42
#